data_78dfe0220877ab8144df9178dada26dc
#
_entry.id   78dfe0220877ab8144df9178dada26dc
#
_cell.length_a   1.000
_cell.length_b   1.000
_cell.length_c   1.000
_cell.angle_alpha   90.00
_cell.angle_beta   90.00
_cell.angle_gamma   90.00
#
_symmetry.space_group_name_H-M   'P 1'
#
loop_
_entity.id
_entity.type
_entity.pdbx_description
1 polymer ?
#
loop_
_entity_poly.entity_id
_entity_poly.type
_entity_poly.pdbx_seq_one_letter_code
_entity_poly.pdbx_strand_id
1 'polypeptide(L)'
;MEIRQITEGKDNYLEMLLIADPQENMIRRYLDKSDMFVLEDAGEVLTIGVVEHMKNKRCELKNLVTAQEYRRQGYGTYMVNYLSEYYSATCDVMYVGTGNNSNTLDFYKQCGFVNSHIVANFFVDHYEKPIYENGIQLTDMIYLKKNLDVVLDVKRVVDMAMHAGRILLKNGGEIFRVEETIKRICGRFHVNHVDIFSMSHGIFVSAENENGEAYTKVNHVPLSSSH
;
A
#
# COMPACT_ATOMS: atom_id res chain seq x y z
N MET A 1 -18.04 -6.66 -7.41
CA MET A 1 -16.57 -6.80 -7.34
C MET A 1 -16.13 -6.51 -5.91
N GLU A 2 -15.45 -7.46 -5.25
CA GLU A 2 -15.08 -7.42 -3.83
C GLU A 2 -13.70 -8.04 -3.63
N ILE A 3 -12.88 -7.49 -2.71
CA ILE A 3 -11.64 -8.12 -2.25
C ILE A 3 -11.89 -8.78 -0.91
N ARG A 4 -11.53 -10.06 -0.82
CA ARG A 4 -11.68 -10.89 0.37
C ARG A 4 -10.34 -11.49 0.80
N GLN A 5 -10.04 -11.45 2.10
CA GLN A 5 -8.89 -12.17 2.66
C GLN A 5 -9.25 -13.64 2.88
N ILE A 6 -8.38 -14.53 2.44
CA ILE A 6 -8.50 -15.99 2.57
C ILE A 6 -7.65 -16.44 3.74
N THR A 7 -8.29 -16.85 4.82
CA THR A 7 -7.62 -17.34 6.05
C THR A 7 -7.48 -18.86 6.06
N GLU A 8 -8.40 -19.57 5.38
CA GLU A 8 -8.44 -21.03 5.28
C GLU A 8 -8.66 -21.48 3.84
N GLY A 9 -8.23 -22.69 3.51
CA GLY A 9 -8.45 -23.26 2.17
C GLY A 9 -7.67 -22.59 1.04
N LYS A 10 -6.50 -22.01 1.33
CA LYS A 10 -5.62 -21.37 0.32
C LYS A 10 -5.24 -22.32 -0.80
N ASP A 11 -5.19 -23.62 -0.53
CA ASP A 11 -4.91 -24.68 -1.52
C ASP A 11 -5.92 -24.73 -2.65
N ASN A 12 -7.15 -24.29 -2.45
CA ASN A 12 -8.17 -24.23 -3.49
C ASN A 12 -7.79 -23.27 -4.63
N TYR A 13 -6.83 -22.40 -4.40
CA TYR A 13 -6.34 -21.39 -5.36
C TYR A 13 -4.99 -21.76 -5.99
N LEU A 14 -4.43 -22.94 -5.65
CA LEU A 14 -3.09 -23.35 -6.07
C LEU A 14 -2.92 -23.35 -7.59
N GLU A 15 -3.90 -23.85 -8.33
CA GLU A 15 -3.86 -23.88 -9.80
C GLU A 15 -3.68 -22.48 -10.38
N MET A 16 -4.35 -21.48 -9.81
CA MET A 16 -4.21 -20.11 -10.26
C MET A 16 -2.85 -19.52 -9.86
N LEU A 17 -2.36 -19.79 -8.65
CA LEU A 17 -1.04 -19.33 -8.19
C LEU A 17 0.10 -19.88 -9.06
N LEU A 18 -0.05 -21.12 -9.57
CA LEU A 18 0.92 -21.76 -10.47
C LEU A 18 1.06 -21.06 -11.83
N ILE A 19 0.12 -20.20 -12.20
CA ILE A 19 0.23 -19.38 -13.42
C ILE A 19 1.33 -18.30 -13.27
N ALA A 20 1.51 -17.78 -12.04
CA ALA A 20 2.53 -16.75 -11.77
C ALA A 20 3.86 -17.37 -11.28
N ASP A 21 3.82 -18.49 -10.58
CA ASP A 21 4.99 -19.23 -10.12
C ASP A 21 4.80 -20.73 -10.49
N PRO A 22 5.46 -21.24 -11.53
CA PRO A 22 5.15 -22.56 -12.08
C PRO A 22 5.65 -23.74 -11.23
N GLN A 23 6.21 -23.47 -10.04
CA GLN A 23 6.78 -24.53 -9.19
C GLN A 23 6.11 -24.57 -7.82
N GLU A 24 5.28 -25.61 -7.60
CA GLU A 24 4.48 -25.76 -6.38
C GLU A 24 5.31 -25.71 -5.09
N ASN A 25 6.47 -26.37 -5.05
CA ASN A 25 7.32 -26.37 -3.86
C ASN A 25 7.84 -24.96 -3.50
N MET A 26 7.94 -24.05 -4.45
CA MET A 26 8.27 -22.65 -4.20
C MET A 26 7.08 -21.91 -3.56
N ILE A 27 5.87 -22.14 -4.08
CA ILE A 27 4.63 -21.56 -3.50
C ILE A 27 4.45 -22.05 -2.05
N ARG A 28 4.66 -23.33 -1.79
CA ARG A 28 4.54 -23.92 -0.45
C ARG A 28 5.45 -23.29 0.61
N ARG A 29 6.61 -22.74 0.21
CA ARG A 29 7.53 -22.07 1.15
C ARG A 29 6.95 -20.82 1.81
N TYR A 30 5.98 -20.19 1.17
CA TYR A 30 5.40 -18.93 1.68
C TYR A 30 3.89 -18.98 1.91
N LEU A 31 3.13 -19.88 1.28
CA LEU A 31 1.67 -19.82 1.24
C LEU A 31 1.02 -19.84 2.63
N ASP A 32 1.45 -20.75 3.50
CA ASP A 32 0.82 -20.95 4.82
C ASP A 32 1.06 -19.76 5.77
N LYS A 33 2.22 -19.13 5.67
CA LYS A 33 2.63 -18.01 6.53
C LYS A 33 2.31 -16.63 5.98
N SER A 34 1.75 -16.58 4.77
CA SER A 34 1.39 -15.33 4.07
C SER A 34 -0.10 -15.06 4.16
N ASP A 35 -0.46 -13.80 4.06
CA ASP A 35 -1.84 -13.40 3.81
C ASP A 35 -2.18 -13.55 2.32
N MET A 36 -3.38 -14.05 2.03
CA MET A 36 -3.90 -14.16 0.66
C MET A 36 -5.15 -13.30 0.51
N PHE A 37 -5.20 -12.53 -0.55
CA PHE A 37 -6.35 -11.71 -0.94
C PHE A 37 -6.82 -12.09 -2.33
N VAL A 38 -8.12 -12.20 -2.47
CA VAL A 38 -8.77 -12.60 -3.73
C VAL A 38 -9.75 -11.50 -4.13
N LEU A 39 -9.62 -11.01 -5.35
CA LEU A 39 -10.60 -10.14 -5.99
C LEU A 39 -11.57 -11.01 -6.76
N GLU A 40 -12.85 -10.93 -6.39
CA GLU A 40 -13.95 -11.70 -6.97
C GLU A 40 -15.03 -10.78 -7.58
N ASP A 41 -15.64 -11.23 -8.65
CA ASP A 41 -16.85 -10.63 -9.20
C ASP A 41 -17.80 -11.72 -9.70
N ALA A 42 -19.09 -11.61 -9.33
CA ALA A 42 -20.12 -12.59 -9.68
C ALA A 42 -19.76 -14.06 -9.39
N GLY A 43 -18.91 -14.32 -8.40
CA GLY A 43 -18.45 -15.66 -8.02
C GLY A 43 -17.21 -16.14 -8.77
N GLU A 44 -16.65 -15.33 -9.65
CA GLU A 44 -15.41 -15.64 -10.38
C GLU A 44 -14.20 -14.91 -9.78
N VAL A 45 -13.08 -15.62 -9.72
CA VAL A 45 -11.80 -15.09 -9.23
C VAL A 45 -11.08 -14.33 -10.35
N LEU A 46 -10.91 -13.03 -10.19
CA LEU A 46 -10.25 -12.18 -11.17
C LEU A 46 -8.74 -12.08 -10.92
N THR A 47 -8.35 -11.85 -9.66
CA THR A 47 -6.94 -11.62 -9.28
C THR A 47 -6.68 -12.11 -7.87
N ILE A 48 -5.51 -12.69 -7.65
CA ILE A 48 -5.02 -13.09 -6.33
C ILE A 48 -3.72 -12.35 -6.03
N GLY A 49 -3.58 -11.85 -4.79
CA GLY A 49 -2.35 -11.32 -4.24
C GLY A 49 -1.98 -12.05 -2.96
N VAL A 50 -0.72 -12.50 -2.85
CA VAL A 50 -0.19 -13.18 -1.66
C VAL A 50 0.96 -12.36 -1.09
N VAL A 51 0.86 -11.96 0.18
CA VAL A 51 1.83 -11.10 0.85
C VAL A 51 2.36 -11.75 2.11
N GLU A 52 3.68 -11.82 2.23
CA GLU A 52 4.39 -12.31 3.40
C GLU A 52 4.86 -11.12 4.26
N HIS A 53 4.54 -11.16 5.57
CA HIS A 53 5.12 -10.23 6.53
C HIS A 53 6.59 -10.54 6.78
N MET A 54 7.42 -9.53 6.72
CA MET A 54 8.86 -9.61 7.02
C MET A 54 9.18 -8.87 8.32
N LYS A 55 10.40 -9.05 8.84
CA LYS A 55 10.89 -8.26 9.98
C LYS A 55 11.03 -6.78 9.60
N ASN A 56 11.09 -5.91 10.63
CA ASN A 56 11.38 -4.48 10.50
C ASN A 56 10.34 -3.74 9.64
N LYS A 57 9.06 -3.99 9.89
CA LYS A 57 7.93 -3.33 9.20
C LYS A 57 8.02 -3.41 7.67
N ARG A 58 8.40 -4.56 7.16
CA ARG A 58 8.46 -4.84 5.72
C ARG A 58 7.49 -5.94 5.37
N CYS A 59 7.02 -5.94 4.14
CA CYS A 59 6.28 -7.04 3.55
C CYS A 59 6.76 -7.33 2.14
N GLU A 60 6.45 -8.52 1.63
CA GLU A 60 6.79 -8.92 0.27
C GLU A 60 5.56 -9.48 -0.43
N LEU A 61 5.23 -8.91 -1.58
CA LEU A 61 4.25 -9.46 -2.51
C LEU A 61 4.88 -10.68 -3.19
N LYS A 62 4.55 -11.87 -2.67
CA LYS A 62 5.14 -13.15 -3.11
C LYS A 62 4.54 -13.67 -4.40
N ASN A 63 3.25 -13.44 -4.61
CA ASN A 63 2.53 -13.88 -5.80
C ASN A 63 1.46 -12.84 -6.16
N LEU A 64 1.36 -12.51 -7.42
CA LEU A 64 0.31 -11.71 -7.99
C LEU A 64 -0.12 -12.33 -9.31
N VAL A 65 -1.33 -12.82 -9.36
CA VAL A 65 -1.86 -13.47 -10.56
C VAL A 65 -3.24 -12.92 -10.92
N THR A 66 -3.43 -12.62 -12.19
CA THR A 66 -4.73 -12.28 -12.78
C THR A 66 -5.10 -13.39 -13.75
N ALA A 67 -6.34 -13.89 -13.65
CA ALA A 67 -6.86 -14.91 -14.55
C ALA A 67 -6.74 -14.44 -16.01
N GLN A 68 -6.44 -15.36 -16.91
CA GLN A 68 -5.99 -15.03 -18.27
C GLN A 68 -6.99 -14.16 -19.03
N GLU A 69 -8.28 -14.47 -18.90
CA GLU A 69 -9.40 -13.77 -19.52
C GLU A 69 -9.61 -12.33 -18.98
N TYR A 70 -9.07 -12.05 -17.79
CA TYR A 70 -9.21 -10.74 -17.10
C TYR A 70 -7.93 -9.90 -17.12
N ARG A 71 -6.86 -10.38 -17.81
CA ARG A 71 -5.61 -9.63 -17.92
C ARG A 71 -5.79 -8.34 -18.74
N ARG A 72 -4.91 -7.36 -18.48
CA ARG A 72 -4.88 -6.04 -19.15
C ARG A 72 -6.14 -5.19 -18.97
N GLN A 73 -6.97 -5.52 -17.97
CA GLN A 73 -8.17 -4.77 -17.59
C GLN A 73 -7.98 -3.95 -16.30
N GLY A 74 -6.74 -3.88 -15.78
CA GLY A 74 -6.40 -3.09 -14.59
C GLY A 74 -6.53 -3.80 -13.26
N TYR A 75 -7.01 -5.04 -13.20
CA TYR A 75 -7.25 -5.77 -11.94
C TYR A 75 -5.96 -6.04 -11.14
N GLY A 76 -4.84 -6.33 -11.80
CA GLY A 76 -3.55 -6.46 -11.13
C GLY A 76 -3.11 -5.16 -10.45
N THR A 77 -3.25 -4.03 -11.14
CA THR A 77 -2.98 -2.69 -10.57
C THR A 77 -3.92 -2.37 -9.41
N TYR A 78 -5.21 -2.72 -9.54
CA TYR A 78 -6.20 -2.54 -8.47
C TYR A 78 -5.81 -3.33 -7.22
N MET A 79 -5.43 -4.61 -7.37
CA MET A 79 -4.96 -5.46 -6.25
C MET A 79 -3.70 -4.88 -5.60
N VAL A 80 -2.69 -4.48 -6.39
CA VAL A 80 -1.44 -3.89 -5.85
C VAL A 80 -1.72 -2.61 -5.05
N ASN A 81 -2.62 -1.75 -5.53
CA ASN A 81 -2.99 -0.52 -4.82
C ASN A 81 -3.71 -0.83 -3.52
N TYR A 82 -4.68 -1.76 -3.54
CA TYR A 82 -5.37 -2.22 -2.34
C TYR A 82 -4.40 -2.78 -1.30
N LEU A 83 -3.48 -3.67 -1.71
CA LEU A 83 -2.49 -4.26 -0.81
C LEU A 83 -1.53 -3.19 -0.26
N SER A 84 -1.11 -2.23 -1.09
CA SER A 84 -0.28 -1.12 -0.66
C SER A 84 -0.96 -0.30 0.44
N GLU A 85 -2.24 0.02 0.28
CA GLU A 85 -3.04 0.74 1.26
C GLU A 85 -3.25 -0.10 2.53
N TYR A 86 -3.64 -1.37 2.39
CA TYR A 86 -3.88 -2.28 3.50
C TYR A 86 -2.64 -2.42 4.40
N TYR A 87 -1.47 -2.64 3.79
CA TYR A 87 -0.21 -2.83 4.54
C TYR A 87 0.44 -1.53 5.01
N SER A 88 0.04 -0.36 4.54
CA SER A 88 0.58 0.92 4.99
C SER A 88 0.39 1.17 6.49
N ALA A 89 -0.60 0.52 7.11
CA ALA A 89 -0.83 0.60 8.55
C ALA A 89 0.23 -0.16 9.39
N THR A 90 0.90 -1.16 8.81
CA THR A 90 1.78 -2.10 9.54
C THR A 90 3.18 -2.22 8.96
N CYS A 91 3.36 -1.85 7.69
CA CYS A 91 4.63 -1.94 6.97
C CYS A 91 5.00 -0.58 6.38
N ASP A 92 6.29 -0.27 6.42
CA ASP A 92 6.84 0.96 5.83
C ASP A 92 7.23 0.72 4.35
N VAL A 93 7.57 -0.53 3.99
CA VAL A 93 8.04 -0.89 2.64
C VAL A 93 7.47 -2.23 2.20
N MET A 94 6.97 -2.27 0.96
CA MET A 94 6.61 -3.50 0.26
C MET A 94 7.66 -3.84 -0.79
N TYR A 95 8.12 -5.07 -0.78
CA TYR A 95 9.01 -5.64 -1.81
C TYR A 95 8.22 -6.51 -2.78
N VAL A 96 8.77 -6.68 -3.96
CA VAL A 96 8.35 -7.70 -4.93
C VAL A 96 9.57 -8.21 -5.67
N GLY A 97 9.71 -9.53 -5.79
CA GLY A 97 10.71 -10.18 -6.61
C GLY A 97 10.09 -10.68 -7.91
N THR A 98 10.75 -10.43 -9.04
CA THR A 98 10.31 -10.90 -10.37
C THR A 98 11.51 -11.25 -11.24
N GLY A 99 11.26 -11.95 -12.34
CA GLY A 99 12.29 -12.20 -13.34
C GLY A 99 12.70 -10.93 -14.09
N ASN A 100 13.73 -11.05 -14.89
CA ASN A 100 14.27 -9.96 -15.72
C ASN A 100 13.42 -9.64 -16.97
N ASN A 101 12.11 -9.95 -16.93
CA ASN A 101 11.16 -9.63 -17.98
C ASN A 101 10.76 -8.14 -17.92
N SER A 102 10.97 -7.41 -19.01
CA SER A 102 10.67 -5.98 -19.09
C SER A 102 9.19 -5.65 -18.83
N ASN A 103 8.25 -6.46 -19.34
CA ASN A 103 6.82 -6.20 -19.17
C ASN A 103 6.38 -6.24 -17.71
N THR A 104 6.87 -7.23 -16.95
CA THR A 104 6.56 -7.37 -15.52
C THR A 104 7.23 -6.27 -14.69
N LEU A 105 8.48 -5.93 -15.03
CA LEU A 105 9.18 -4.82 -14.38
C LEU A 105 8.47 -3.48 -14.61
N ASP A 106 8.03 -3.21 -15.85
CA ASP A 106 7.33 -1.97 -16.18
C ASP A 106 5.95 -1.90 -15.50
N PHE A 107 5.24 -3.03 -15.38
CA PHE A 107 3.99 -3.11 -14.61
C PHE A 107 4.21 -2.67 -13.15
N TYR A 108 5.22 -3.24 -12.46
CA TYR A 108 5.47 -2.85 -11.08
C TYR A 108 5.96 -1.40 -10.95
N LYS A 109 6.75 -0.89 -11.89
CA LYS A 109 7.15 0.53 -11.91
C LYS A 109 5.94 1.45 -12.07
N GLN A 110 4.97 1.09 -12.94
CA GLN A 110 3.70 1.82 -13.07
C GLN A 110 2.86 1.78 -11.79
N CYS A 111 2.99 0.72 -10.98
CA CYS A 111 2.40 0.63 -9.64
C CYS A 111 3.18 1.41 -8.56
N GLY A 112 4.24 2.14 -8.92
CA GLY A 112 5.03 2.98 -8.01
C GLY A 112 6.20 2.27 -7.32
N PHE A 113 6.57 1.08 -7.78
CA PHE A 113 7.78 0.41 -7.30
C PHE A 113 9.02 0.96 -8.01
N VAL A 114 10.14 0.97 -7.29
CA VAL A 114 11.46 1.33 -7.81
C VAL A 114 12.44 0.17 -7.62
N ASN A 115 13.50 0.14 -8.42
CA ASN A 115 14.52 -0.92 -8.31
C ASN A 115 15.14 -0.91 -6.90
N SER A 116 15.37 -2.11 -6.36
CA SER A 116 16.02 -2.32 -5.05
C SER A 116 17.35 -3.04 -5.18
N HIS A 117 17.33 -4.35 -5.41
CA HIS A 117 18.54 -5.19 -5.53
C HIS A 117 18.27 -6.36 -6.47
N ILE A 118 19.33 -7.10 -6.78
CA ILE A 118 19.29 -8.27 -7.65
C ILE A 118 19.84 -9.47 -6.87
N VAL A 119 19.15 -10.61 -6.99
CA VAL A 119 19.66 -11.91 -6.55
C VAL A 119 20.06 -12.69 -7.79
N ALA A 120 21.38 -12.76 -8.03
CA ALA A 120 21.92 -13.43 -9.20
C ALA A 120 21.63 -14.93 -9.17
N ASN A 121 21.37 -15.52 -10.34
CA ASN A 121 21.11 -16.94 -10.56
C ASN A 121 19.95 -17.53 -9.77
N PHE A 122 19.06 -16.71 -9.21
CA PHE A 122 17.99 -17.20 -8.34
C PHE A 122 17.12 -18.27 -9.01
N PHE A 123 16.71 -18.06 -10.25
CA PHE A 123 15.87 -19.03 -10.95
C PHE A 123 16.63 -20.29 -11.34
N VAL A 124 17.93 -20.18 -11.61
CA VAL A 124 18.79 -21.32 -11.94
C VAL A 124 19.04 -22.20 -10.70
N ASP A 125 19.23 -21.58 -9.54
CA ASP A 125 19.60 -22.27 -8.30
C ASP A 125 18.40 -22.88 -7.57
N HIS A 126 17.18 -22.35 -7.77
CA HIS A 126 16.02 -22.71 -6.97
C HIS A 126 14.89 -23.42 -7.74
N TYR A 127 14.92 -23.39 -9.07
CA TYR A 127 13.91 -24.04 -9.89
C TYR A 127 14.48 -25.27 -10.60
N GLU A 128 13.70 -26.37 -10.57
CA GLU A 128 14.11 -27.66 -11.16
C GLU A 128 14.20 -27.59 -12.69
N LYS A 129 13.39 -26.74 -13.30
CA LYS A 129 13.34 -26.55 -14.76
C LYS A 129 13.57 -25.10 -15.11
N PRO A 130 14.31 -24.82 -16.20
CA PRO A 130 14.46 -23.45 -16.69
C PRO A 130 13.09 -22.81 -16.97
N ILE A 131 12.88 -21.58 -16.48
CA ILE A 131 11.68 -20.79 -16.73
C ILE A 131 11.97 -19.85 -17.88
N TYR A 132 11.05 -19.78 -18.84
CA TYR A 132 11.14 -18.87 -19.98
C TYR A 132 9.94 -17.93 -19.99
N GLU A 133 10.22 -16.63 -20.14
CA GLU A 133 9.21 -15.60 -20.38
C GLU A 133 9.55 -14.86 -21.68
N ASN A 134 8.59 -14.79 -22.61
CA ASN A 134 8.79 -14.19 -23.94
C ASN A 134 10.02 -14.73 -24.69
N GLY A 135 10.34 -16.02 -24.52
CA GLY A 135 11.49 -16.68 -25.15
C GLY A 135 12.85 -16.43 -24.50
N ILE A 136 12.88 -15.67 -23.40
CA ILE A 136 14.11 -15.38 -22.62
C ILE A 136 14.09 -16.22 -21.35
N GLN A 137 15.18 -16.94 -21.08
CA GLN A 137 15.34 -17.67 -19.83
C GLN A 137 15.50 -16.70 -18.66
N LEU A 138 14.72 -16.90 -17.61
CA LEU A 138 14.90 -16.19 -16.35
C LEU A 138 16.11 -16.78 -15.62
N THR A 139 17.02 -15.90 -15.18
CA THR A 139 18.21 -16.27 -14.41
C THR A 139 18.20 -15.58 -13.05
N ASP A 140 18.09 -14.27 -13.04
CA ASP A 140 18.19 -13.44 -11.87
C ASP A 140 16.82 -13.01 -11.36
N MET A 141 16.67 -12.90 -10.05
CA MET A 141 15.52 -12.24 -9.47
C MET A 141 15.80 -10.76 -9.24
N ILE A 142 15.00 -9.93 -9.87
CA ILE A 142 15.04 -8.48 -9.71
C ILE A 142 14.05 -8.10 -8.60
N TYR A 143 14.56 -7.56 -7.51
CA TYR A 143 13.74 -7.01 -6.45
C TYR A 143 13.44 -5.54 -6.70
N LEU A 144 12.16 -5.21 -6.63
CA LEU A 144 11.69 -3.83 -6.55
C LEU A 144 11.10 -3.57 -5.17
N LYS A 145 11.03 -2.31 -4.78
CA LYS A 145 10.41 -1.87 -3.53
C LYS A 145 9.49 -0.68 -3.74
N LYS A 146 8.46 -0.59 -2.93
CA LYS A 146 7.54 0.55 -2.84
C LYS A 146 7.46 0.99 -1.38
N ASN A 147 7.72 2.27 -1.11
CA ASN A 147 7.44 2.83 0.19
C ASN A 147 5.92 2.88 0.36
N LEU A 148 5.43 2.33 1.45
CA LEU A 148 4.01 2.29 1.80
C LEU A 148 3.63 3.47 2.71
N ASP A 149 4.62 4.22 3.18
CA ASP A 149 4.34 5.47 3.86
C ASP A 149 3.40 6.28 2.99
N VAL A 150 2.23 6.55 3.51
CA VAL A 150 1.33 7.51 2.90
C VAL A 150 2.00 8.87 3.07
N VAL A 151 2.88 9.21 2.13
CA VAL A 151 3.30 10.61 1.94
C VAL A 151 2.05 11.32 1.45
N LEU A 152 1.11 11.56 2.37
CA LEU A 152 0.07 12.53 2.09
C LEU A 152 0.79 13.87 1.95
N ASP A 153 0.56 14.50 0.83
CA ASP A 153 0.88 15.91 0.62
C ASP A 153 0.51 16.71 1.89
N VAL A 154 1.41 17.54 2.38
CA VAL A 154 1.21 18.37 3.59
C VAL A 154 -0.16 19.02 3.58
N LYS A 155 -0.62 19.49 2.41
CA LYS A 155 -1.94 20.07 2.22
C LYS A 155 -3.06 19.10 2.61
N ARG A 156 -3.03 17.84 2.14
CA ARG A 156 -4.06 16.85 2.45
C ARG A 156 -4.08 16.48 3.93
N VAL A 157 -2.90 16.37 4.54
CA VAL A 157 -2.78 16.10 5.98
C VAL A 157 -3.38 17.23 6.79
N VAL A 158 -3.00 18.49 6.47
CA VAL A 158 -3.53 19.68 7.15
C VAL A 158 -5.02 19.82 6.93
N ASP A 159 -5.52 19.57 5.71
CA ASP A 159 -6.95 19.63 5.40
C ASP A 159 -7.77 18.62 6.24
N MET A 160 -7.27 17.40 6.37
CA MET A 160 -7.89 16.35 7.18
C MET A 160 -7.84 16.70 8.69
N ALA A 161 -6.69 17.13 9.18
CA ALA A 161 -6.50 17.52 10.57
C ALA A 161 -7.38 18.73 10.95
N MET A 162 -7.45 19.73 10.08
CA MET A 162 -8.33 20.88 10.23
C MET A 162 -9.80 20.50 10.25
N HIS A 163 -10.21 19.53 9.41
CA HIS A 163 -11.59 19.04 9.40
C HIS A 163 -11.97 18.40 10.74
N ALA A 164 -11.09 17.54 11.28
CA ALA A 164 -11.27 16.93 12.60
C ALA A 164 -11.33 18.00 13.72
N GLY A 165 -10.40 18.96 13.71
CA GLY A 165 -10.38 20.07 14.67
C GLY A 165 -11.66 20.91 14.63
N ARG A 166 -12.17 21.19 13.42
CA ARG A 166 -13.44 21.92 13.24
C ARG A 166 -14.63 21.17 13.81
N ILE A 167 -14.71 19.85 13.62
CA ILE A 167 -15.77 19.03 14.19
C ILE A 167 -15.74 19.10 15.71
N LEU A 168 -14.56 18.96 16.32
CA LEU A 168 -14.38 19.08 17.77
C LEU A 168 -14.84 20.43 18.29
N LEU A 169 -14.36 21.51 17.67
CA LEU A 169 -14.68 22.88 18.09
C LEU A 169 -16.20 23.16 17.99
N LYS A 170 -16.85 22.72 16.90
CA LYS A 170 -18.29 22.86 16.73
C LYS A 170 -19.12 22.12 17.77
N ASN A 171 -18.60 21.03 18.30
CA ASN A 171 -19.26 20.23 19.33
C ASN A 171 -18.83 20.60 20.76
N GLY A 172 -18.27 21.80 20.96
CA GLY A 172 -17.91 22.32 22.28
C GLY A 172 -16.61 21.72 22.84
N GLY A 173 -15.76 21.13 21.97
CA GLY A 173 -14.45 20.63 22.38
C GLY A 173 -13.54 21.77 22.87
N GLU A 174 -12.80 21.51 23.94
CA GLU A 174 -11.85 22.48 24.51
C GLU A 174 -10.71 22.76 23.51
N ILE A 175 -10.26 24.02 23.45
CA ILE A 175 -9.26 24.49 22.48
C ILE A 175 -7.99 23.65 22.48
N PHE A 176 -7.48 23.27 23.67
CA PHE A 176 -6.28 22.43 23.76
C PHE A 176 -6.47 21.05 23.15
N ARG A 177 -7.67 20.46 23.23
CA ARG A 177 -7.99 19.17 22.59
C ARG A 177 -8.05 19.28 21.08
N VAL A 178 -8.51 20.40 20.56
CA VAL A 178 -8.50 20.69 19.12
C VAL A 178 -7.06 20.72 18.61
N GLU A 179 -6.19 21.46 19.29
CA GLU A 179 -4.76 21.56 18.92
C GLU A 179 -4.01 20.24 19.05
N GLU A 180 -4.24 19.51 20.15
CA GLU A 180 -3.66 18.19 20.35
C GLU A 180 -4.06 17.22 19.25
N THR A 181 -5.36 17.19 18.86
CA THR A 181 -5.86 16.31 17.81
C THR A 181 -5.22 16.64 16.47
N ILE A 182 -5.11 17.92 16.12
CA ILE A 182 -4.45 18.35 14.87
C ILE A 182 -2.98 17.93 14.87
N LYS A 183 -2.24 18.16 15.97
CA LYS A 183 -0.85 17.73 16.12
C LYS A 183 -0.68 16.22 15.95
N ARG A 184 -1.54 15.43 16.58
CA ARG A 184 -1.48 13.96 16.50
C ARG A 184 -1.74 13.44 15.09
N ILE A 185 -2.70 14.04 14.38
CA ILE A 185 -2.97 13.67 12.98
C ILE A 185 -1.77 14.03 12.10
N CYS A 186 -1.25 15.26 12.20
CA CYS A 186 -0.09 15.69 11.43
C CYS A 186 1.14 14.80 11.71
N GLY A 187 1.44 14.52 12.98
CA GLY A 187 2.56 13.67 13.37
C GLY A 187 2.44 12.23 12.88
N ARG A 188 1.21 11.67 12.74
CA ARG A 188 1.01 10.31 12.21
C ARG A 188 1.41 10.21 10.73
N PHE A 189 1.38 11.31 10.00
CA PHE A 189 1.73 11.39 8.58
C PHE A 189 3.08 12.12 8.33
N HIS A 190 3.97 12.10 9.32
CA HIS A 190 5.32 12.69 9.23
C HIS A 190 5.37 14.20 8.90
N VAL A 191 4.29 14.91 9.21
CA VAL A 191 4.27 16.38 9.20
C VAL A 191 4.64 16.85 10.60
N ASN A 192 5.92 17.18 10.82
CA ASN A 192 6.48 17.34 12.15
C ASN A 192 6.58 18.82 12.61
N HIS A 193 6.69 19.74 11.67
CA HIS A 193 6.73 21.20 11.97
C HIS A 193 5.31 21.75 11.83
N VAL A 194 4.57 21.79 12.93
CA VAL A 194 3.16 22.20 12.93
C VAL A 194 2.93 23.29 13.97
N ASP A 195 2.63 24.51 13.49
CA ASP A 195 2.19 25.63 14.29
C ASP A 195 0.66 25.71 14.23
N ILE A 196 0.04 25.71 15.40
CA ILE A 196 -1.42 25.73 15.52
C ILE A 196 -1.80 26.89 16.44
N PHE A 197 -2.78 27.65 16.00
CA PHE A 197 -3.42 28.66 16.81
C PHE A 197 -4.94 28.51 16.69
N SER A 198 -5.58 28.20 17.81
CA SER A 198 -7.03 27.97 17.86
C SER A 198 -7.71 28.96 18.78
N MET A 199 -8.86 29.46 18.35
CA MET A 199 -9.77 30.33 19.11
C MET A 199 -11.19 29.75 19.05
N SER A 200 -12.12 30.30 19.83
CA SER A 200 -13.51 29.86 19.88
C SER A 200 -14.22 29.82 18.51
N HIS A 201 -13.74 30.56 17.52
CA HIS A 201 -14.35 30.69 16.19
C HIS A 201 -13.37 30.60 15.02
N GLY A 202 -12.18 30.11 15.26
CA GLY A 202 -11.18 29.96 14.18
C GLY A 202 -10.05 29.06 14.55
N ILE A 203 -9.51 28.40 13.53
CA ILE A 203 -8.32 27.54 13.60
C ILE A 203 -7.37 28.00 12.51
N PHE A 204 -6.12 28.24 12.90
CA PHE A 204 -5.01 28.48 12.00
C PHE A 204 -4.02 27.33 12.14
N VAL A 205 -3.54 26.78 11.02
CA VAL A 205 -2.49 25.76 10.99
C VAL A 205 -1.47 26.14 9.93
N SER A 206 -0.21 26.13 10.31
CA SER A 206 0.92 26.16 9.39
C SER A 206 1.74 24.90 9.61
N ALA A 207 2.06 24.17 8.56
CA ALA A 207 2.78 22.91 8.66
C ALA A 207 3.78 22.76 7.53
N GLU A 208 4.90 22.09 7.82
CA GLU A 208 5.97 21.81 6.89
C GLU A 208 6.40 20.33 7.02
N ASN A 209 6.71 19.66 5.90
CA ASN A 209 7.25 18.33 5.91
C ASN A 209 8.79 18.34 5.86
N GLU A 210 9.39 17.13 5.96
CA GLU A 210 10.85 16.93 5.94
C GLU A 210 11.50 17.37 4.61
N ASN A 211 10.73 17.54 3.53
CA ASN A 211 11.20 18.02 2.23
C ASN A 211 11.13 19.54 2.07
N GLY A 212 10.70 20.27 3.10
CA GLY A 212 10.55 21.72 3.06
C GLY A 212 9.28 22.21 2.36
N GLU A 213 8.31 21.33 2.10
CA GLU A 213 7.00 21.72 1.57
C GLU A 213 6.15 22.27 2.73
N ALA A 214 5.77 23.54 2.64
CA ALA A 214 4.96 24.20 3.64
C ALA A 214 3.53 24.45 3.14
N TYR A 215 2.56 24.33 4.04
CA TYR A 215 1.16 24.65 3.77
C TYR A 215 0.52 25.32 4.97
N THR A 216 -0.13 26.45 4.72
CA THR A 216 -0.84 27.21 5.73
C THR A 216 -2.32 27.28 5.41
N LYS A 217 -3.17 27.03 6.41
CA LYS A 217 -4.62 27.09 6.27
C LYS A 217 -5.27 27.78 7.46
N VAL A 218 -6.27 28.60 7.16
CA VAL A 218 -7.14 29.24 8.14
C VAL A 218 -8.57 28.74 7.93
N ASN A 219 -9.26 28.40 9.01
CA ASN A 219 -10.65 28.00 8.96
C ASN A 219 -11.47 28.80 9.99
N HIS A 220 -12.46 29.54 9.52
CA HIS A 220 -13.43 30.22 10.38
C HIS A 220 -14.54 29.26 10.79
N VAL A 221 -14.83 29.17 12.06
CA VAL A 221 -15.93 28.36 12.62
C VAL A 221 -17.02 29.32 13.12
N PRO A 222 -18.16 29.44 12.43
CA PRO A 222 -19.24 30.30 12.87
C PRO A 222 -19.73 29.86 14.25
N LEU A 223 -19.94 30.80 15.15
CA LEU A 223 -20.65 30.56 16.39
C LEU A 223 -22.07 30.07 16.03
N SER A 224 -22.49 28.92 16.55
CA SER A 224 -23.88 28.54 16.48
C SER A 224 -24.68 29.62 17.21
N SER A 225 -25.54 30.34 16.50
CA SER A 225 -26.56 31.18 17.13
C SER A 225 -27.41 30.26 18.00
N SER A 226 -27.23 30.34 19.32
CA SER A 226 -28.14 29.74 20.27
C SER A 226 -29.50 30.39 20.06
N HIS A 227 -30.45 29.61 19.59
CA HIS A 227 -31.89 29.95 19.67
C HIS A 227 -32.41 29.51 21.02
#